data_060b4b5c6b25bc5876ba452a9bf8607b
#
_entry.id   060b4b5c6b25bc5876ba452a9bf8607b
#
_cell.length_a   1.000
_cell.length_b   1.000
_cell.length_c   1.000
_cell.angle_alpha   90.00
_cell.angle_beta   90.00
_cell.angle_gamma   90.00
#
_symmetry.space_group_name_H-M   'P 1'
#
loop_
_entity.id
_entity.type
_entity.pdbx_description
1 polymer ?
#
loop_
_entity_poly.entity_id
_entity_poly.type
_entity_poly.pdbx_seq_one_letter_code
_entity_poly.pdbx_strand_id
1 'polypeptide(L)'
;ARRFIFLAAKSGGYPKKKVVFGRVIEYLLWVYVWFYAAWGLNYSQPVIYYRVGMQPAEVSEEKFRKFAYQYADSLNLLSEERRGKSEKFNCIVDDKLKNRVRDAVLKEYNKIGYREGINPPFNQHPHAKTMVFTPISSMSGVTGSMGPFFCEFTLNGDIRAHDYPATYAHEFAHFLGIANEGEANFYSYLVCTASQDKAVKFSGYYHIL
;
A
#
# COMPACT_ATOMS: atom_id res chain seq x y z
N ALA A 1 22.11 -22.74 10.14
CA ALA A 1 22.90 -23.26 9.01
C ALA A 1 24.09 -24.07 9.47
N ARG A 2 25.02 -23.58 10.31
CA ARG A 2 26.21 -24.32 10.77
C ARG A 2 25.89 -25.60 11.55
N ARG A 3 24.87 -25.64 12.40
CA ARG A 3 24.45 -26.85 13.12
C ARG A 3 23.88 -27.93 12.19
N PHE A 4 23.29 -27.53 11.09
CA PHE A 4 22.71 -28.40 10.07
C PHE A 4 23.78 -29.20 9.31
N ILE A 5 24.85 -28.52 8.91
CA ILE A 5 26.01 -29.13 8.22
C ILE A 5 26.75 -30.10 9.15
N PHE A 6 26.83 -29.77 10.45
CA PHE A 6 27.54 -30.61 11.44
C PHE A 6 26.80 -31.92 11.73
N LEU A 7 25.47 -31.95 11.74
CA LEU A 7 24.68 -33.18 11.94
C LEU A 7 24.69 -34.09 10.71
N ALA A 8 24.75 -33.52 9.50
CA ALA A 8 24.85 -34.30 8.26
C ALA A 8 26.25 -34.96 8.10
N ALA A 9 27.32 -34.30 8.57
CA ALA A 9 28.67 -34.81 8.55
C ALA A 9 28.89 -35.99 9.54
N LYS A 10 28.07 -36.10 10.60
CA LYS A 10 28.22 -37.14 11.63
C LYS A 10 27.53 -38.44 11.28
N SER A 11 26.67 -38.49 10.26
CA SER A 11 25.89 -39.67 9.90
C SER A 11 26.39 -40.46 8.70
N GLY A 12 27.51 -40.05 8.08
CA GLY A 12 28.20 -40.84 7.02
C GLY A 12 27.36 -41.21 5.78
N GLY A 13 26.15 -40.63 5.62
CA GLY A 13 25.30 -40.92 4.48
C GLY A 13 24.46 -39.68 4.08
N TYR A 14 24.16 -39.57 2.78
CA TYR A 14 23.22 -38.57 2.30
C TYR A 14 21.88 -38.73 3.01
N PRO A 15 21.23 -37.64 3.44
CA PRO A 15 19.95 -37.72 4.15
C PRO A 15 18.94 -38.46 3.27
N LYS A 16 18.33 -39.51 3.81
CA LYS A 16 17.28 -40.25 3.09
C LYS A 16 16.21 -39.27 2.62
N LYS A 17 15.70 -39.41 1.40
CA LYS A 17 14.68 -38.49 0.78
C LYS A 17 13.54 -38.12 1.74
N LYS A 18 13.09 -39.04 2.58
CA LYS A 18 12.06 -38.82 3.62
C LYS A 18 12.47 -37.78 4.67
N VAL A 19 13.74 -37.72 5.07
CA VAL A 19 14.27 -36.77 6.07
C VAL A 19 14.33 -35.36 5.44
N VAL A 20 14.79 -35.27 4.20
CA VAL A 20 14.82 -33.99 3.46
C VAL A 20 13.41 -33.46 3.28
N PHE A 21 12.47 -34.31 2.85
CA PHE A 21 11.08 -33.93 2.68
C PHE A 21 10.42 -33.44 3.99
N GLY A 22 10.64 -34.16 5.11
CA GLY A 22 10.15 -33.72 6.42
C GLY A 22 10.69 -32.34 6.83
N ARG A 23 11.96 -32.06 6.54
CA ARG A 23 12.57 -30.75 6.83
C ARG A 23 12.04 -29.62 5.95
N VAL A 24 11.73 -29.90 4.70
CA VAL A 24 11.08 -28.93 3.81
C VAL A 24 9.69 -28.57 4.34
N ILE A 25 8.89 -29.58 4.75
CA ILE A 25 7.58 -29.32 5.35
C ILE A 25 7.70 -28.51 6.64
N GLU A 26 8.61 -28.88 7.53
CA GLU A 26 8.87 -28.13 8.77
C GLU A 26 9.19 -26.66 8.48
N TYR A 27 10.07 -26.40 7.50
CA TYR A 27 10.40 -25.05 7.08
C TYR A 27 9.19 -24.27 6.54
N LEU A 28 8.39 -24.89 5.67
CA LEU A 28 7.18 -24.25 5.12
C LEU A 28 6.14 -23.95 6.22
N LEU A 29 6.00 -24.84 7.22
CA LEU A 29 5.13 -24.57 8.37
C LEU A 29 5.62 -23.37 9.19
N TRP A 30 6.94 -23.23 9.41
CA TRP A 30 7.48 -22.06 10.08
C TRP A 30 7.28 -20.78 9.29
N VAL A 31 7.44 -20.80 7.96
CA VAL A 31 7.15 -19.66 7.08
C VAL A 31 5.66 -19.29 7.18
N TYR A 32 4.77 -20.29 7.19
CA TYR A 32 3.33 -20.07 7.35
C TYR A 32 3.00 -19.42 8.71
N VAL A 33 3.55 -19.95 9.80
CA VAL A 33 3.35 -19.37 11.15
C VAL A 33 3.87 -17.93 11.20
N TRP A 34 5.04 -17.67 10.64
CA TRP A 34 5.58 -16.31 10.57
C TRP A 34 4.68 -15.39 9.76
N PHE A 35 4.23 -15.82 8.59
CA PHE A 35 3.30 -15.02 7.78
C PHE A 35 2.07 -14.61 8.59
N TYR A 36 1.43 -15.57 9.27
CA TYR A 36 0.26 -15.25 10.08
C TYR A 36 0.55 -14.37 11.28
N ALA A 37 1.66 -14.57 11.96
CA ALA A 37 2.06 -13.73 13.09
C ALA A 37 2.44 -12.29 12.65
N ALA A 38 3.07 -12.14 11.50
CA ALA A 38 3.52 -10.84 11.01
C ALA A 38 2.40 -10.04 10.30
N TRP A 39 1.53 -10.73 9.54
CA TRP A 39 0.56 -10.05 8.67
C TRP A 39 -0.81 -10.76 8.57
N GLY A 40 -0.83 -12.10 8.51
CA GLY A 40 -2.02 -12.87 8.15
C GLY A 40 -3.25 -12.62 9.03
N LEU A 41 -3.04 -12.22 10.29
CA LEU A 41 -4.13 -11.87 11.21
C LEU A 41 -4.92 -10.63 10.74
N ASN A 42 -4.33 -9.75 9.92
CA ASN A 42 -5.03 -8.59 9.38
C ASN A 42 -6.18 -8.96 8.44
N TYR A 43 -6.14 -10.14 7.81
CA TYR A 43 -7.26 -10.64 6.99
C TYR A 43 -8.52 -10.98 7.79
N SER A 44 -8.40 -11.12 9.12
CA SER A 44 -9.53 -11.38 10.02
C SER A 44 -10.18 -10.11 10.55
N GLN A 45 -9.72 -8.93 10.15
CA GLN A 45 -10.30 -7.66 10.59
C GLN A 45 -11.72 -7.49 10.03
N PRO A 46 -12.67 -7.00 10.84
CA PRO A 46 -13.97 -6.59 10.33
C PRO A 46 -13.84 -5.48 9.30
N VAL A 47 -14.73 -5.45 8.31
CA VAL A 47 -14.77 -4.35 7.33
C VAL A 47 -14.97 -3.00 8.01
N ILE A 48 -14.46 -1.95 7.37
CA ILE A 48 -14.37 -0.58 7.92
C ILE A 48 -15.68 -0.09 8.53
N TYR A 49 -16.81 -0.27 7.86
CA TYR A 49 -18.10 0.24 8.35
C TYR A 49 -18.49 -0.37 9.70
N TYR A 50 -18.15 -1.62 9.99
CA TYR A 50 -18.34 -2.20 11.34
C TYR A 50 -17.35 -1.63 12.36
N ARG A 51 -16.11 -1.36 11.96
CA ARG A 51 -15.08 -0.82 12.87
C ARG A 51 -15.40 0.61 13.31
N VAL A 52 -15.99 1.41 12.42
CA VAL A 52 -16.30 2.83 12.70
C VAL A 52 -17.78 3.07 13.00
N GLY A 53 -18.60 2.01 13.06
CA GLY A 53 -20.02 2.12 13.38
C GLY A 53 -20.87 2.78 12.27
N MET A 54 -20.39 2.79 11.03
CA MET A 54 -21.13 3.29 9.89
C MET A 54 -22.10 2.23 9.35
N GLN A 55 -23.22 2.68 8.79
CA GLN A 55 -24.12 1.81 8.04
C GLN A 55 -23.87 1.98 6.55
N PRO A 56 -23.91 0.90 5.75
CA PRO A 56 -23.85 1.00 4.31
C PRO A 56 -24.99 1.89 3.81
N ALA A 57 -24.67 2.89 2.99
CA ALA A 57 -25.67 3.76 2.42
C ALA A 57 -26.26 3.12 1.15
N GLU A 58 -27.59 3.19 1.02
CA GLU A 58 -28.23 2.90 -0.26
C GLU A 58 -27.95 4.07 -1.23
N VAL A 59 -27.28 3.74 -2.32
CA VAL A 59 -26.92 4.72 -3.35
C VAL A 59 -27.91 4.59 -4.51
N SER A 60 -28.80 5.58 -4.67
CA SER A 60 -29.63 5.67 -5.87
C SER A 60 -28.80 6.13 -7.07
N GLU A 61 -29.28 5.80 -8.29
CA GLU A 61 -28.62 6.24 -9.53
C GLU A 61 -28.43 7.76 -9.58
N GLU A 62 -29.45 8.52 -9.13
CA GLU A 62 -29.38 9.98 -9.10
C GLU A 62 -28.25 10.49 -8.17
N LYS A 63 -28.15 9.93 -6.96
CA LYS A 63 -27.09 10.28 -6.00
C LYS A 63 -25.71 9.94 -6.56
N PHE A 64 -25.58 8.77 -7.20
CA PHE A 64 -24.33 8.37 -7.83
C PHE A 64 -23.95 9.31 -8.98
N ARG A 65 -24.91 9.64 -9.84
CA ARG A 65 -24.70 10.58 -10.97
C ARG A 65 -24.25 11.96 -10.47
N LYS A 66 -24.93 12.49 -9.45
CA LYS A 66 -24.55 13.77 -8.83
C LYS A 66 -23.12 13.72 -8.26
N PHE A 67 -22.78 12.65 -7.55
CA PHE A 67 -21.43 12.44 -7.04
C PHE A 67 -20.41 12.40 -8.18
N ALA A 68 -20.67 11.64 -9.24
CA ALA A 68 -19.76 11.50 -10.39
C ALA A 68 -19.50 12.86 -11.08
N TYR A 69 -20.54 13.71 -11.27
CA TYR A 69 -20.34 15.06 -11.81
C TYR A 69 -19.49 15.94 -10.88
N GLN A 70 -19.82 15.98 -9.59
CA GLN A 70 -19.03 16.77 -8.62
C GLN A 70 -17.59 16.32 -8.54
N TYR A 71 -17.37 15.02 -8.67
CA TYR A 71 -16.05 14.42 -8.71
C TYR A 71 -15.27 14.86 -9.96
N ALA A 72 -15.89 14.75 -11.14
CA ALA A 72 -15.29 15.18 -12.41
C ALA A 72 -14.96 16.68 -12.41
N ASP A 73 -15.86 17.52 -11.89
CA ASP A 73 -15.62 18.95 -11.74
C ASP A 73 -14.41 19.25 -10.85
N SER A 74 -14.29 18.55 -9.72
CA SER A 74 -13.15 18.69 -8.80
C SER A 74 -11.83 18.33 -9.49
N LEU A 75 -11.82 17.24 -10.28
CA LEU A 75 -10.64 16.83 -11.01
C LEU A 75 -10.27 17.83 -12.13
N ASN A 76 -11.27 18.34 -12.86
CA ASN A 76 -11.07 19.36 -13.89
C ASN A 76 -10.46 20.63 -13.32
N LEU A 77 -11.01 21.15 -12.21
CA LEU A 77 -10.46 22.33 -11.52
C LEU A 77 -9.01 22.14 -11.10
N LEU A 78 -8.68 20.99 -10.51
CA LEU A 78 -7.29 20.65 -10.12
C LEU A 78 -6.36 20.54 -11.34
N SER A 79 -6.86 20.01 -12.45
CA SER A 79 -6.14 19.94 -13.72
C SER A 79 -5.81 21.31 -14.29
N GLU A 80 -6.80 22.22 -14.31
CA GLU A 80 -6.65 23.60 -14.81
C GLU A 80 -5.69 24.40 -13.94
N GLU A 81 -5.79 24.30 -12.61
CA GLU A 81 -4.84 24.95 -11.70
C GLU A 81 -3.40 24.51 -11.93
N ARG A 82 -3.19 23.25 -12.31
CA ARG A 82 -1.84 22.74 -12.64
C ARG A 82 -1.34 23.27 -13.98
N ARG A 83 -2.20 23.36 -15.00
CA ARG A 83 -1.85 23.90 -16.32
C ARG A 83 -1.44 25.38 -16.24
N GLY A 84 -2.16 26.16 -15.43
CA GLY A 84 -1.91 27.61 -15.28
C GLY A 84 -0.56 27.97 -14.66
N LYS A 85 0.09 27.04 -13.94
CA LYS A 85 1.35 27.28 -13.23
C LYS A 85 2.62 26.92 -13.98
N SER A 86 2.54 26.46 -15.24
CA SER A 86 3.71 26.05 -16.04
C SER A 86 4.68 25.12 -15.28
N GLU A 87 4.19 24.41 -14.27
CA GLU A 87 4.95 23.31 -13.69
C GLU A 87 5.12 22.28 -14.80
N LYS A 88 6.29 22.27 -15.43
CA LYS A 88 6.68 21.20 -16.35
C LYS A 88 6.35 19.91 -15.64
N PHE A 89 5.47 19.14 -16.25
CA PHE A 89 5.08 17.82 -15.79
C PHE A 89 6.37 16.99 -15.67
N ASN A 90 6.97 17.01 -14.49
CA ASN A 90 8.11 16.17 -14.24
C ASN A 90 7.55 14.76 -14.13
N CYS A 91 7.62 13.98 -15.22
CA CYS A 91 7.15 12.60 -15.26
C CYS A 91 7.98 11.69 -14.36
N ILE A 92 9.08 12.20 -13.84
CA ILE A 92 10.08 11.46 -13.07
C ILE A 92 9.78 11.58 -11.57
N VAL A 93 9.76 10.45 -10.91
CA VAL A 93 9.66 10.37 -9.45
C VAL A 93 11.05 10.54 -8.86
N ASP A 94 11.40 11.78 -8.51
CA ASP A 94 12.66 12.12 -7.85
C ASP A 94 12.52 12.04 -6.31
N ASP A 95 13.64 12.11 -5.61
CA ASP A 95 13.65 12.01 -4.14
C ASP A 95 12.96 13.23 -3.48
N LYS A 96 12.91 14.36 -4.13
CA LYS A 96 12.17 15.54 -3.65
C LYS A 96 10.67 15.27 -3.64
N LEU A 97 10.14 14.68 -4.72
CA LEU A 97 8.74 14.27 -4.80
C LEU A 97 8.44 13.20 -3.75
N LYS A 98 9.30 12.17 -3.63
CA LYS A 98 9.13 11.08 -2.66
C LYS A 98 9.02 11.61 -1.23
N ASN A 99 9.93 12.49 -0.82
CA ASN A 99 9.92 13.09 0.52
C ASN A 99 8.67 13.95 0.75
N ARG A 100 8.30 14.78 -0.23
CA ARG A 100 7.10 15.64 -0.17
C ARG A 100 5.82 14.81 -0.03
N VAL A 101 5.69 13.74 -0.81
CA VAL A 101 4.53 12.83 -0.77
C VAL A 101 4.48 12.11 0.57
N ARG A 102 5.60 11.54 1.02
CA ARG A 102 5.69 10.88 2.33
C ARG A 102 5.19 11.80 3.45
N ASP A 103 5.72 13.02 3.51
CA ASP A 103 5.40 13.96 4.59
C ASP A 103 3.93 14.41 4.53
N ALA A 104 3.39 14.65 3.33
CA ALA A 104 1.99 15.00 3.12
C ALA A 104 1.04 13.86 3.50
N VAL A 105 1.31 12.65 3.04
CA VAL A 105 0.50 11.46 3.32
C VAL A 105 0.55 11.10 4.80
N LEU A 106 1.74 11.08 5.40
CA LEU A 106 1.90 10.80 6.83
C LEU A 106 1.13 11.81 7.70
N LYS A 107 1.19 13.09 7.35
CA LYS A 107 0.44 14.15 8.06
C LYS A 107 -1.06 13.87 8.07
N GLU A 108 -1.62 13.45 6.95
CA GLU A 108 -3.06 13.17 6.87
C GLU A 108 -3.42 11.85 7.60
N TYR A 109 -2.62 10.80 7.49
CA TYR A 109 -2.83 9.57 8.27
C TYR A 109 -2.76 9.80 9.79
N ASN A 110 -1.89 10.68 10.26
CA ASN A 110 -1.85 11.07 11.69
C ASN A 110 -3.12 11.78 12.15
N LYS A 111 -3.85 12.48 11.27
CA LYS A 111 -5.12 13.14 11.60
C LYS A 111 -6.29 12.18 11.68
N ILE A 112 -6.30 11.16 10.83
CA ILE A 112 -7.39 10.17 10.76
C ILE A 112 -7.44 9.36 12.06
N GLY A 113 -6.36 8.68 12.42
CA GLY A 113 -6.24 7.92 13.66
C GLY A 113 -7.37 6.92 13.89
N TYR A 114 -7.66 6.66 15.17
CA TYR A 114 -8.67 5.68 15.59
C TYR A 114 -10.11 6.03 15.19
N ARG A 115 -10.41 7.30 14.97
CA ARG A 115 -11.75 7.74 14.60
C ARG A 115 -12.23 7.11 13.30
N GLU A 116 -11.34 6.94 12.36
CA GLU A 116 -11.61 6.35 11.04
C GLU A 116 -11.22 4.85 10.98
N GLY A 117 -11.07 4.19 12.13
CA GLY A 117 -10.82 2.77 12.21
C GLY A 117 -9.43 2.31 11.79
N ILE A 118 -8.45 3.21 11.81
CA ILE A 118 -7.05 2.93 11.49
C ILE A 118 -6.14 3.32 12.66
N ASN A 119 -5.12 2.52 12.92
CA ASN A 119 -4.12 2.88 13.92
C ASN A 119 -3.22 4.00 13.40
N PRO A 120 -2.85 4.97 14.26
CA PRO A 120 -1.88 5.99 13.86
C PRO A 120 -0.54 5.35 13.48
N PRO A 121 0.20 5.95 12.53
CA PRO A 121 1.48 5.44 12.11
C PRO A 121 2.47 5.29 13.26
N PHE A 122 3.01 4.09 13.44
CA PHE A 122 4.05 3.80 14.43
C PHE A 122 5.44 4.26 13.96
N ASN A 123 5.65 4.41 12.66
CA ASN A 123 6.86 4.94 12.05
C ASN A 123 6.58 6.32 11.48
N GLN A 124 7.29 7.33 11.97
CA GLN A 124 7.16 8.72 11.53
C GLN A 124 7.97 9.04 10.26
N HIS A 125 8.77 8.10 9.77
CA HIS A 125 9.57 8.25 8.56
C HIS A 125 9.52 6.99 7.67
N PRO A 126 8.31 6.54 7.28
CA PRO A 126 8.20 5.37 6.41
C PRO A 126 8.74 5.68 5.02
N HIS A 127 9.68 4.88 4.55
CA HIS A 127 10.24 5.00 3.22
C HIS A 127 9.76 3.84 2.35
N ALA A 128 9.14 4.16 1.22
CA ALA A 128 8.88 3.17 0.20
C ALA A 128 10.20 2.76 -0.48
N LYS A 129 10.43 1.47 -0.61
CA LYS A 129 11.52 0.94 -1.42
C LYS A 129 11.10 0.85 -2.89
N THR A 130 12.06 0.90 -3.80
CA THR A 130 11.79 0.61 -5.21
C THR A 130 11.81 -0.89 -5.44
N MET A 131 10.86 -1.43 -6.20
CA MET A 131 10.81 -2.84 -6.57
C MET A 131 12.06 -3.25 -7.33
N VAL A 132 12.69 -4.36 -6.92
CA VAL A 132 13.91 -4.89 -7.57
C VAL A 132 13.60 -5.36 -8.99
N PHE A 133 12.43 -5.98 -9.20
CA PHE A 133 12.01 -6.50 -10.51
C PHE A 133 11.00 -5.56 -11.19
N THR A 134 11.29 -4.25 -11.20
CA THR A 134 10.45 -3.23 -11.82
C THR A 134 9.94 -3.61 -13.22
N PRO A 135 10.75 -4.08 -14.19
CA PRO A 135 10.25 -4.42 -15.51
C PRO A 135 9.17 -5.53 -15.51
N ILE A 136 9.33 -6.55 -14.66
CA ILE A 136 8.35 -7.64 -14.54
C ILE A 136 7.07 -7.13 -13.88
N SER A 137 7.20 -6.32 -12.84
CA SER A 137 6.06 -5.70 -12.16
C SER A 137 5.29 -4.78 -13.09
N SER A 138 5.99 -3.99 -13.92
CA SER A 138 5.36 -3.12 -14.94
C SER A 138 4.60 -3.93 -16.00
N MET A 139 5.14 -5.04 -16.46
CA MET A 139 4.45 -5.93 -17.40
C MET A 139 3.18 -6.56 -16.82
N SER A 140 3.13 -6.80 -15.53
CA SER A 140 1.96 -7.35 -14.82
C SER A 140 1.00 -6.28 -14.28
N GLY A 141 1.29 -4.99 -14.49
CA GLY A 141 0.46 -3.88 -13.99
C GLY A 141 0.57 -3.64 -12.47
N VAL A 142 1.56 -4.24 -11.80
CA VAL A 142 1.75 -4.07 -10.35
C VAL A 142 2.47 -2.75 -10.09
N THR A 143 1.81 -1.83 -9.39
CA THR A 143 2.32 -0.49 -9.07
C THR A 143 2.92 -0.39 -7.68
N GLY A 144 2.45 -1.21 -6.75
CA GLY A 144 2.94 -1.27 -5.38
C GLY A 144 2.79 -2.67 -4.79
N SER A 145 3.41 -2.92 -3.65
CA SER A 145 3.26 -4.18 -2.91
C SER A 145 3.71 -4.02 -1.47
N MET A 146 2.89 -4.50 -0.55
CA MET A 146 3.27 -4.65 0.85
C MET A 146 4.00 -5.97 1.07
N GLY A 147 5.17 -5.91 1.70
CA GLY A 147 5.96 -7.07 2.11
C GLY A 147 5.53 -7.59 3.49
N PRO A 148 4.79 -8.72 3.57
CA PRO A 148 4.14 -9.16 4.81
C PRO A 148 5.12 -9.61 5.90
N PHE A 149 6.34 -10.02 5.53
CA PHE A 149 7.31 -10.60 6.47
C PHE A 149 8.11 -9.57 7.27
N PHE A 150 8.33 -8.38 6.70
CA PHE A 150 9.20 -7.36 7.28
C PHE A 150 8.48 -6.04 7.53
N CYS A 151 7.17 -5.99 7.28
CA CYS A 151 6.38 -4.78 7.40
C CYS A 151 7.00 -3.62 6.60
N GLU A 152 7.29 -3.88 5.32
CA GLU A 152 7.87 -2.93 4.38
C GLU A 152 7.01 -2.89 3.13
N PHE A 153 6.94 -1.74 2.46
CA PHE A 153 6.28 -1.67 1.18
C PHE A 153 7.20 -1.15 0.08
N THR A 154 6.93 -1.58 -1.12
CA THR A 154 7.71 -1.27 -2.30
C THR A 154 6.82 -0.64 -3.36
N LEU A 155 7.37 0.27 -4.13
CA LEU A 155 6.71 0.88 -5.27
C LEU A 155 7.46 0.57 -6.56
N ASN A 156 6.73 0.44 -7.64
CA ASN A 156 7.29 0.21 -8.96
C ASN A 156 8.11 1.44 -9.40
N GLY A 157 9.31 1.22 -9.92
CA GLY A 157 10.20 2.29 -10.35
C GLY A 157 9.74 3.06 -11.59
N ASP A 158 8.83 2.45 -12.39
CA ASP A 158 8.26 3.05 -13.61
C ASP A 158 6.96 3.84 -13.36
N ILE A 159 6.53 3.94 -12.09
CA ILE A 159 5.30 4.66 -11.76
C ILE A 159 5.42 6.14 -12.12
N ARG A 160 4.36 6.68 -12.69
CA ARG A 160 4.33 8.09 -13.10
C ARG A 160 4.20 9.01 -11.89
N ALA A 161 4.77 10.21 -11.97
CA ALA A 161 4.76 11.16 -10.87
C ALA A 161 3.37 11.58 -10.38
N HIS A 162 2.34 11.50 -11.24
CA HIS A 162 0.96 11.80 -10.84
C HIS A 162 0.24 10.62 -10.19
N ASP A 163 0.68 9.38 -10.42
CA ASP A 163 0.13 8.17 -9.78
C ASP A 163 0.83 7.87 -8.45
N TYR A 164 2.10 8.29 -8.33
CA TYR A 164 2.94 7.98 -7.18
C TYR A 164 2.31 8.34 -5.83
N PRO A 165 1.69 9.52 -5.62
CA PRO A 165 1.12 9.86 -4.32
C PRO A 165 -0.02 8.94 -3.87
N ALA A 166 -0.96 8.63 -4.76
CA ALA A 166 -2.08 7.75 -4.45
C ALA A 166 -1.63 6.32 -4.22
N THR A 167 -0.70 5.81 -5.04
CA THR A 167 -0.13 4.47 -4.84
C THR A 167 0.65 4.41 -3.52
N TYR A 168 1.44 5.46 -3.20
CA TYR A 168 2.13 5.52 -1.92
C TYR A 168 1.14 5.47 -0.74
N ALA A 169 0.06 6.24 -0.81
CA ALA A 169 -0.96 6.26 0.25
C ALA A 169 -1.70 4.92 0.37
N HIS A 170 -1.95 4.23 -0.73
CA HIS A 170 -2.54 2.90 -0.78
C HIS A 170 -1.65 1.85 -0.10
N GLU A 171 -0.39 1.76 -0.51
CA GLU A 171 0.56 0.82 0.11
C GLU A 171 0.82 1.15 1.59
N PHE A 172 0.73 2.43 1.93
CA PHE A 172 0.84 2.85 3.32
C PHE A 172 -0.39 2.43 4.15
N ALA A 173 -1.59 2.35 3.56
CA ALA A 173 -2.75 1.76 4.24
C ALA A 173 -2.49 0.28 4.58
N HIS A 174 -1.94 -0.49 3.64
CA HIS A 174 -1.51 -1.85 3.93
C HIS A 174 -0.45 -1.92 5.03
N PHE A 175 0.53 -1.03 5.00
CA PHE A 175 1.55 -0.91 6.06
C PHE A 175 0.93 -0.65 7.45
N LEU A 176 -0.21 0.04 7.52
CA LEU A 176 -0.97 0.27 8.74
C LEU A 176 -1.90 -0.91 9.13
N GLY A 177 -1.84 -2.01 8.40
CA GLY A 177 -2.56 -3.24 8.70
C GLY A 177 -3.89 -3.42 7.96
N ILE A 178 -4.23 -2.57 7.02
CA ILE A 178 -5.43 -2.72 6.18
C ILE A 178 -5.15 -3.77 5.11
N ALA A 179 -5.77 -4.94 5.22
CA ALA A 179 -5.57 -6.04 4.27
C ALA A 179 -6.54 -6.01 3.07
N ASN A 180 -7.65 -5.31 3.18
CA ASN A 180 -8.65 -5.22 2.12
C ASN A 180 -8.30 -4.12 1.11
N GLU A 181 -8.22 -4.50 -0.18
CA GLU A 181 -7.85 -3.60 -1.28
C GLU A 181 -8.84 -2.41 -1.43
N GLY A 182 -10.13 -2.68 -1.30
CA GLY A 182 -11.16 -1.62 -1.37
C GLY A 182 -11.02 -0.61 -0.24
N GLU A 183 -10.67 -1.06 0.97
CA GLU A 183 -10.40 -0.18 2.10
C GLU A 183 -9.09 0.58 1.90
N ALA A 184 -8.05 -0.05 1.38
CA ALA A 184 -6.78 0.61 1.07
C ALA A 184 -6.98 1.73 0.02
N ASN A 185 -7.77 1.48 -1.02
CA ASN A 185 -8.18 2.49 -2.00
C ASN A 185 -8.98 3.63 -1.36
N PHE A 186 -9.92 3.31 -0.47
CA PHE A 186 -10.71 4.31 0.26
C PHE A 186 -9.82 5.21 1.12
N TYR A 187 -8.89 4.63 1.89
CA TYR A 187 -7.97 5.43 2.71
C TYR A 187 -7.00 6.26 1.87
N SER A 188 -6.51 5.71 0.75
CA SER A 188 -5.70 6.46 -0.21
C SER A 188 -6.45 7.69 -0.71
N TYR A 189 -7.69 7.51 -1.15
CA TYR A 189 -8.55 8.61 -1.58
C TYR A 189 -8.75 9.65 -0.47
N LEU A 190 -9.16 9.21 0.72
CA LEU A 190 -9.45 10.08 1.85
C LEU A 190 -8.24 10.95 2.22
N VAL A 191 -7.08 10.33 2.33
CA VAL A 191 -5.82 10.98 2.72
C VAL A 191 -5.32 11.93 1.63
N CYS A 192 -5.30 11.48 0.39
CA CYS A 192 -4.81 12.30 -0.71
C CYS A 192 -5.72 13.51 -0.97
N THR A 193 -7.03 13.33 -0.96
CA THR A 193 -7.98 14.44 -1.23
C THR A 193 -8.04 15.45 -0.08
N ALA A 194 -7.76 15.04 1.17
CA ALA A 194 -7.65 15.93 2.32
C ALA A 194 -6.36 16.75 2.33
N SER A 195 -5.33 16.32 1.58
CA SER A 195 -4.02 16.97 1.58
C SER A 195 -4.08 18.42 1.09
N GLN A 196 -3.26 19.28 1.70
CA GLN A 196 -3.02 20.63 1.20
C GLN A 196 -2.06 20.66 0.01
N ASP A 197 -1.31 19.60 -0.22
CA ASP A 197 -0.45 19.47 -1.40
C ASP A 197 -1.28 19.19 -2.64
N LYS A 198 -1.26 20.11 -3.60
CA LYS A 198 -2.07 20.02 -4.82
C LYS A 198 -1.74 18.82 -5.70
N ALA A 199 -0.47 18.38 -5.72
CA ALA A 199 -0.07 17.20 -6.50
C ALA A 199 -0.59 15.91 -5.86
N VAL A 200 -0.54 15.84 -4.52
CA VAL A 200 -1.09 14.72 -3.75
C VAL A 200 -2.62 14.68 -3.91
N LYS A 201 -3.27 15.84 -3.76
CA LYS A 201 -4.73 15.95 -3.94
C LYS A 201 -5.17 15.55 -5.34
N PHE A 202 -4.50 16.02 -6.38
CA PHE A 202 -4.77 15.63 -7.76
C PHE A 202 -4.65 14.12 -7.95
N SER A 203 -3.57 13.51 -7.44
CA SER A 203 -3.34 12.07 -7.52
C SER A 203 -4.48 11.28 -6.88
N GLY A 204 -4.99 11.72 -5.73
CA GLY A 204 -6.12 11.07 -5.05
C GLY A 204 -7.40 11.07 -5.87
N TYR A 205 -7.71 12.17 -6.56
CA TYR A 205 -8.85 12.21 -7.48
C TYR A 205 -8.59 11.43 -8.76
N TYR A 206 -7.38 11.48 -9.30
CA TYR A 206 -7.06 10.81 -10.56
C TYR A 206 -7.06 9.28 -10.45
N HIS A 207 -6.62 8.74 -9.33
CA HIS A 207 -6.41 7.30 -9.15
C HIS A 207 -7.71 6.47 -9.10
N ILE A 208 -8.85 7.08 -8.82
CA ILE A 208 -10.15 6.39 -8.71
C ILE A 208 -10.90 6.34 -10.06
N LEU A 209 -10.42 7.05 -11.07
CA LEU A 209 -10.96 6.96 -12.42
C LEU A 209 -10.52 5.68 -13.12
#